data_9734d04a781e06ad0192f2f41872d110
#
_entry.id   9734d04a781e06ad0192f2f41872d110
#
_cell.length_a   1.000
_cell.length_b   1.000
_cell.length_c   1.000
_cell.angle_alpha   90.00
_cell.angle_beta   90.00
_cell.angle_gamma   90.00
#
_symmetry.space_group_name_H-M   'P 1'
#
loop_
_entity.id
_entity.type
_entity.pdbx_description
1 polymer ?
#
loop_
_entity_poly.entity_id
_entity_poly.type
_entity_poly.pdbx_seq_one_letter_code
_entity_poly.pdbx_strand_id
1 'polypeptide(L)'
;MRKNFKLIMIGILTVSALSVTACGGKANKTETTAESTVESTAATTEESSETVTESTTESAGETSSVAAADIKGSLNGDVYTNDEFNIKFDAKAGGMVMAGAEEFNVMREMSSDDTLEMYAYDDSYTKIAMFGVLKDNTDIKSYIDDNIATIKKDNEGIGENNIKVESTTVKFLGEDAPCLNAQLTSGGVTQYHTQVFIKSGDHVAVIAVNGLDEQSIKDCLGMFTKAK
;
A
#
# COMPACT_ATOMS: atom_id res chain seq x y z
N MET A 1 -23.43 -11.64 -6.52
CA MET A 1 -22.58 -10.46 -6.85
C MET A 1 -21.53 -10.34 -5.77
N ARG A 2 -20.30 -10.72 -6.05
CA ARG A 2 -19.18 -10.56 -5.11
C ARG A 2 -18.71 -9.10 -5.23
N LYS A 3 -19.04 -8.28 -4.24
CA LYS A 3 -18.46 -6.94 -4.09
C LYS A 3 -17.02 -7.11 -3.59
N ASN A 4 -16.11 -7.23 -4.52
CA ASN A 4 -14.68 -7.11 -4.24
C ASN A 4 -14.37 -5.65 -4.38
N PHE A 5 -14.00 -4.96 -3.30
CA PHE A 5 -13.02 -3.92 -3.42
C PHE A 5 -12.76 -3.19 -2.17
N LYS A 6 -11.59 -3.27 -1.62
CA LYS A 6 -11.16 -2.31 -0.61
C LYS A 6 -9.65 -2.18 -0.61
N LEU A 7 -9.12 -1.24 -1.40
CA LEU A 7 -7.82 -0.65 -1.08
C LEU A 7 -7.98 0.30 0.11
N ILE A 8 -8.55 -0.23 1.20
CA ILE A 8 -8.65 0.49 2.47
C ILE A 8 -7.62 -0.15 3.39
N MET A 9 -6.36 0.09 3.06
CA MET A 9 -5.32 -0.10 4.04
C MET A 9 -5.16 1.18 4.87
N ILE A 10 -6.16 1.47 5.66
CA ILE A 10 -5.92 2.17 6.90
C ILE A 10 -5.32 1.10 7.81
N GLY A 11 -4.03 0.88 7.65
CA GLY A 11 -3.28 0.17 8.66
C GLY A 11 -3.41 0.99 9.93
N ILE A 12 -4.42 0.67 10.74
CA ILE A 12 -4.41 1.10 12.13
C ILE A 12 -3.15 0.43 12.68
N LEU A 13 -2.05 1.20 12.74
CA LEU A 13 -1.00 0.92 13.68
C LEU A 13 -1.70 0.99 15.02
N THR A 14 -2.25 -0.14 15.47
CA THR A 14 -2.56 -0.33 16.87
C THR A 14 -1.21 -0.22 17.56
N VAL A 15 -0.85 1.01 17.93
CA VAL A 15 0.12 1.24 18.98
C VAL A 15 -0.55 0.61 20.19
N SER A 16 -0.34 -0.70 20.34
CA SER A 16 -0.57 -1.38 21.60
C SER A 16 0.31 -0.66 22.59
N ALA A 17 -0.27 0.32 23.28
CA ALA A 17 0.32 0.89 24.47
C ALA A 17 0.50 -0.30 25.41
N LEU A 18 1.69 -0.90 25.37
CA LEU A 18 2.18 -1.75 26.44
C LEU A 18 2.22 -0.85 27.67
N SER A 19 1.08 -0.81 28.37
CA SER A 19 1.02 -0.35 29.73
C SER A 19 1.92 -1.29 30.53
N VAL A 20 3.19 -0.91 30.65
CA VAL A 20 4.11 -1.47 31.63
C VAL A 20 3.57 -1.02 32.97
N THR A 21 2.65 -1.80 33.51
CA THR A 21 2.29 -1.73 34.92
C THR A 21 3.53 -2.26 35.67
N ALA A 22 4.40 -1.32 36.03
CA ALA A 22 5.46 -1.58 36.99
C ALA A 22 4.81 -1.84 38.35
N CYS A 23 4.43 -3.09 38.58
CA CYS A 23 4.09 -3.56 39.92
C CYS A 23 5.37 -4.11 40.53
N GLY A 24 5.97 -3.36 41.46
CA GLY A 24 7.07 -3.80 42.25
C GLY A 24 6.67 -4.97 43.14
N GLY A 25 7.50 -6.02 43.16
CA GLY A 25 7.34 -7.20 44.02
C GLY A 25 8.55 -8.10 43.95
N LYS A 26 9.27 -8.13 45.06
CA LYS A 26 10.44 -8.90 45.46
C LYS A 26 10.71 -10.25 44.79
N ALA A 27 11.98 -10.45 44.60
CA ALA A 27 12.78 -11.64 44.38
C ALA A 27 12.20 -13.01 44.75
N ASN A 28 12.37 -13.99 43.84
CA ASN A 28 12.93 -15.30 44.21
C ASN A 28 13.63 -15.94 42.98
N LYS A 29 14.83 -16.41 43.25
CA LYS A 29 15.73 -17.19 42.42
C LYS A 29 15.15 -18.59 42.21
N THR A 30 15.12 -19.11 40.99
CA THR A 30 15.34 -20.54 40.73
C THR A 30 15.87 -20.70 39.30
N GLU A 31 17.07 -21.18 39.19
CA GLU A 31 17.70 -21.70 37.97
C GLU A 31 16.98 -22.99 37.54
N THR A 32 16.76 -23.17 36.26
CA THR A 32 16.77 -24.50 35.66
C THR A 32 17.17 -24.39 34.19
N THR A 33 18.33 -24.92 33.92
CA THR A 33 18.94 -25.26 32.65
C THR A 33 18.15 -26.39 31.98
N ALA A 34 17.87 -26.29 30.69
CA ALA A 34 17.73 -27.45 29.83
C ALA A 34 18.08 -27.08 28.37
N GLU A 35 19.22 -27.57 28.03
CA GLU A 35 19.79 -27.78 26.70
C GLU A 35 18.94 -28.80 25.92
N SER A 36 18.67 -28.56 24.65
CA SER A 36 18.45 -29.67 23.71
C SER A 36 18.84 -29.26 22.29
N THR A 37 19.90 -29.88 21.89
CA THR A 37 20.53 -29.98 20.58
C THR A 37 19.74 -30.90 19.66
N VAL A 38 20.14 -30.84 18.35
CA VAL A 38 19.96 -31.82 17.26
C VAL A 38 18.87 -31.47 16.26
N GLU A 39 19.00 -31.52 14.96
CA GLU A 39 20.05 -32.00 14.06
C GLU A 39 19.68 -31.60 12.62
N SER A 40 20.71 -31.42 11.85
CA SER A 40 20.75 -31.20 10.40
C SER A 40 20.25 -32.41 9.63
N THR A 41 19.50 -32.20 8.53
CA THR A 41 19.58 -33.12 7.38
C THR A 41 19.42 -32.36 6.07
N ALA A 42 20.47 -32.46 5.27
CA ALA A 42 20.55 -32.06 3.87
C ALA A 42 20.16 -33.22 2.95
N ALA A 43 19.52 -32.92 1.82
CA ALA A 43 19.57 -33.68 0.56
C ALA A 43 18.91 -32.80 -0.51
N THR A 44 19.61 -32.22 -1.44
CA THR A 44 20.27 -32.64 -2.65
C THR A 44 19.35 -33.09 -3.81
N THR A 45 19.40 -32.30 -4.91
CA THR A 45 19.32 -32.59 -6.36
C THR A 45 17.93 -32.98 -6.91
N GLU A 46 17.42 -32.38 -7.99
CA GLU A 46 17.93 -32.44 -9.38
C GLU A 46 17.27 -31.43 -10.32
N GLU A 47 18.03 -31.05 -11.25
CA GLU A 47 17.90 -30.25 -12.46
C GLU A 47 16.95 -30.91 -13.49
N SER A 48 16.11 -30.12 -14.18
CA SER A 48 15.71 -30.46 -15.56
C SER A 48 15.42 -29.19 -16.35
N SER A 49 16.22 -29.03 -17.38
CA SER A 49 16.17 -28.04 -18.45
C SER A 49 15.36 -28.63 -19.63
N GLU A 50 14.52 -27.80 -20.27
CA GLU A 50 14.19 -27.89 -21.74
C GLU A 50 13.42 -26.62 -22.12
N THR A 51 14.01 -25.71 -22.87
CA THR A 51 14.19 -25.50 -24.29
C THR A 51 12.94 -25.15 -25.11
N VAL A 52 12.86 -23.84 -25.44
CA VAL A 52 12.50 -23.13 -26.70
C VAL A 52 11.39 -23.73 -27.61
N THR A 53 10.41 -22.86 -27.93
CA THR A 53 10.03 -22.65 -29.33
C THR A 53 9.39 -21.29 -29.55
N GLU A 54 10.05 -20.45 -30.36
CA GLU A 54 9.49 -19.28 -31.07
C GLU A 54 8.37 -19.70 -31.99
N SER A 55 7.30 -18.92 -32.05
CA SER A 55 6.45 -18.86 -33.24
C SER A 55 5.87 -17.45 -33.41
N THR A 56 6.43 -16.76 -34.36
CA THR A 56 5.95 -15.53 -34.98
C THR A 56 4.69 -15.81 -35.77
N THR A 57 3.62 -15.06 -35.57
CA THR A 57 2.58 -14.84 -36.61
C THR A 57 1.99 -13.46 -36.47
N GLU A 58 2.26 -12.60 -37.45
CA GLU A 58 1.52 -11.34 -37.72
C GLU A 58 0.09 -11.63 -38.09
N SER A 59 -0.88 -10.88 -37.57
CA SER A 59 -2.04 -10.40 -38.34
C SER A 59 -2.87 -9.36 -37.59
N ALA A 60 -2.97 -8.19 -38.20
CA ALA A 60 -4.10 -7.26 -38.37
C ALA A 60 -5.08 -6.99 -37.23
N GLY A 61 -5.05 -5.74 -36.74
CA GLY A 61 -6.20 -4.86 -36.55
C GLY A 61 -7.33 -5.36 -35.66
N GLU A 62 -7.16 -5.25 -34.34
CA GLU A 62 -8.28 -5.12 -33.41
C GLU A 62 -7.91 -4.01 -32.41
N THR A 63 -8.88 -3.13 -32.15
CA THR A 63 -8.81 -2.16 -31.05
C THR A 63 -8.68 -2.98 -29.76
N SER A 64 -7.44 -3.28 -29.39
CA SER A 64 -7.12 -4.05 -28.21
C SER A 64 -7.43 -3.19 -26.97
N SER A 65 -8.44 -3.59 -26.23
CA SER A 65 -8.49 -3.22 -24.82
C SER A 65 -7.21 -3.76 -24.17
N VAL A 66 -6.29 -2.86 -23.82
CA VAL A 66 -5.03 -3.20 -23.17
C VAL A 66 -5.38 -4.00 -21.91
N ALA A 67 -4.91 -5.23 -21.83
CA ALA A 67 -5.18 -6.06 -20.67
C ALA A 67 -4.53 -5.43 -19.43
N ALA A 68 -5.13 -5.57 -18.26
CA ALA A 68 -4.61 -4.99 -17.01
C ALA A 68 -3.13 -5.33 -16.72
N ALA A 69 -2.60 -6.38 -17.35
CA ALA A 69 -1.19 -6.75 -17.31
C ALA A 69 -0.25 -5.76 -18.02
N ASP A 70 -0.75 -5.00 -19.00
CA ASP A 70 0.05 -4.12 -19.86
C ASP A 70 0.24 -2.72 -19.26
N ILE A 71 -0.50 -2.39 -18.20
CA ILE A 71 -0.42 -1.09 -17.49
C ILE A 71 0.41 -1.16 -16.20
N LYS A 72 0.99 -2.33 -15.90
CA LYS A 72 1.82 -2.49 -14.70
C LYS A 72 3.08 -1.62 -14.78
N GLY A 73 3.38 -1.00 -13.65
CA GLY A 73 4.63 -0.27 -13.47
C GLY A 73 5.84 -1.21 -13.34
N SER A 74 7.00 -0.61 -13.33
CA SER A 74 8.27 -1.28 -13.13
C SER A 74 8.97 -0.77 -11.87
N LEU A 75 9.60 -1.69 -11.14
CA LEU A 75 10.42 -1.39 -9.97
C LEU A 75 11.89 -1.62 -10.31
N ASN A 76 12.71 -0.59 -10.10
CA ASN A 76 14.16 -0.67 -10.28
C ASN A 76 14.85 -0.11 -9.02
N GLY A 77 15.27 -1.01 -8.13
CA GLY A 77 15.76 -0.66 -6.80
C GLY A 77 14.70 0.07 -5.99
N ASP A 78 15.02 1.29 -5.56
CA ASP A 78 14.12 2.14 -4.75
C ASP A 78 13.21 3.04 -5.61
N VAL A 79 13.19 2.85 -6.93
CA VAL A 79 12.42 3.68 -7.87
C VAL A 79 11.34 2.84 -8.54
N TYR A 80 10.09 3.26 -8.36
CA TYR A 80 8.93 2.76 -9.09
C TYR A 80 8.57 3.73 -10.21
N THR A 81 8.20 3.20 -11.39
CA THR A 81 7.69 3.99 -12.53
C THR A 81 6.47 3.32 -13.13
N ASN A 82 5.50 4.13 -13.53
CA ASN A 82 4.35 3.68 -14.32
C ASN A 82 4.13 4.65 -15.49
N ASP A 83 4.38 4.17 -16.69
CA ASP A 83 4.35 4.99 -17.92
C ASP A 83 2.94 5.39 -18.33
N GLU A 84 1.94 4.56 -18.05
CA GLU A 84 0.52 4.85 -18.37
C GLU A 84 0.02 6.10 -17.64
N PHE A 85 0.39 6.23 -16.36
CA PHE A 85 0.01 7.38 -15.53
C PHE A 85 1.10 8.47 -15.49
N ASN A 86 2.20 8.29 -16.22
CA ASN A 86 3.36 9.18 -16.21
C ASN A 86 3.86 9.50 -14.79
N ILE A 87 3.98 8.44 -13.96
CA ILE A 87 4.36 8.54 -12.55
C ILE A 87 5.71 7.90 -12.31
N LYS A 88 6.50 8.58 -11.50
CA LYS A 88 7.72 8.08 -10.88
C LYS A 88 7.66 8.34 -9.37
N PHE A 89 8.03 7.35 -8.57
CA PHE A 89 8.21 7.44 -7.13
C PHE A 89 9.62 7.00 -6.76
N ASP A 90 10.34 7.79 -5.96
CA ASP A 90 11.69 7.49 -5.49
C ASP A 90 11.68 7.42 -3.97
N ALA A 91 11.63 6.19 -3.43
CA ALA A 91 11.53 5.96 -2.00
C ALA A 91 12.72 6.54 -1.23
N LYS A 92 13.93 6.37 -1.78
CA LYS A 92 15.16 6.82 -1.13
C LYS A 92 15.27 8.34 -1.03
N ALA A 93 14.78 9.06 -2.03
CA ALA A 93 14.75 10.53 -2.01
C ALA A 93 13.93 11.07 -0.83
N GLY A 94 12.92 10.35 -0.36
CA GLY A 94 12.07 10.70 0.78
C GLY A 94 12.45 10.05 2.11
N GLY A 95 13.59 9.34 2.17
CA GLY A 95 14.00 8.62 3.37
C GLY A 95 13.11 7.42 3.69
N MET A 96 12.51 6.83 2.65
CA MET A 96 11.70 5.61 2.75
C MET A 96 12.44 4.43 2.11
N VAL A 97 11.98 3.24 2.38
CA VAL A 97 12.43 2.00 1.75
C VAL A 97 11.27 1.38 0.96
N MET A 98 11.61 0.79 -0.18
CA MET A 98 10.66 0.01 -0.94
C MET A 98 10.50 -1.37 -0.30
N ALA A 99 9.28 -1.83 -0.11
CA ALA A 99 9.02 -3.16 0.43
C ALA A 99 9.66 -4.23 -0.44
N GLY A 100 10.32 -5.18 0.22
CA GLY A 100 10.85 -6.36 -0.45
C GLY A 100 9.73 -7.27 -0.97
N ALA A 101 10.06 -8.20 -1.87
CA ALA A 101 9.06 -9.05 -2.53
C ALA A 101 8.19 -9.84 -1.53
N GLU A 102 8.78 -10.36 -0.45
CA GLU A 102 8.06 -11.12 0.57
C GLU A 102 7.06 -10.22 1.32
N GLU A 103 7.53 -9.09 1.82
CA GLU A 103 6.71 -8.11 2.53
C GLU A 103 5.60 -7.54 1.65
N PHE A 104 5.92 -7.21 0.40
CA PHE A 104 4.94 -6.74 -0.58
C PHE A 104 3.82 -7.78 -0.82
N ASN A 105 4.16 -9.07 -0.91
CA ASN A 105 3.16 -10.12 -1.07
C ASN A 105 2.26 -10.24 0.18
N VAL A 106 2.82 -10.15 1.38
CA VAL A 106 2.04 -10.12 2.63
C VAL A 106 1.06 -8.94 2.62
N MET A 107 1.52 -7.76 2.20
CA MET A 107 0.65 -6.56 2.12
C MET A 107 -0.47 -6.74 1.09
N ARG A 108 -0.19 -7.34 -0.07
CA ARG A 108 -1.21 -7.67 -1.07
C ARG A 108 -2.25 -8.66 -0.55
N GLU A 109 -1.82 -9.69 0.15
CA GLU A 109 -2.73 -10.69 0.76
C GLU A 109 -3.61 -10.07 1.85
N MET A 110 -3.03 -9.24 2.72
CA MET A 110 -3.75 -8.53 3.79
C MET A 110 -4.78 -7.53 3.24
N SER A 111 -4.44 -6.84 2.15
CA SER A 111 -5.35 -5.89 1.51
C SER A 111 -6.45 -6.56 0.70
N SER A 112 -6.33 -7.87 0.44
CA SER A 112 -7.18 -8.61 -0.52
C SER A 112 -7.22 -7.91 -1.89
N ASP A 113 -6.13 -7.26 -2.27
CA ASP A 113 -6.09 -6.32 -3.37
C ASP A 113 -5.01 -6.68 -4.40
N ASP A 114 -5.46 -7.24 -5.51
CA ASP A 114 -4.60 -7.56 -6.65
C ASP A 114 -4.13 -6.30 -7.41
N THR A 115 -4.61 -5.12 -7.02
CA THR A 115 -4.32 -3.85 -7.71
C THR A 115 -3.09 -3.14 -7.16
N LEU A 116 -2.60 -3.51 -5.96
CA LEU A 116 -1.39 -2.92 -5.38
C LEU A 116 -0.16 -3.26 -6.21
N GLU A 117 0.60 -2.23 -6.62
CA GLU A 117 1.82 -2.36 -7.42
C GLU A 117 3.08 -1.86 -6.71
N MET A 118 2.92 -0.96 -5.75
CA MET A 118 4.04 -0.38 -5.00
C MET A 118 3.63 -0.18 -3.54
N TYR A 119 4.56 -0.50 -2.63
CA TYR A 119 4.47 -0.23 -1.20
C TYR A 119 5.82 0.23 -0.69
N ALA A 120 5.84 1.37 -0.03
CA ALA A 120 7.04 1.94 0.58
C ALA A 120 6.70 2.51 1.97
N TYR A 121 7.68 2.51 2.87
CA TYR A 121 7.51 2.98 4.24
C TYR A 121 8.82 3.53 4.81
N ASP A 122 8.74 4.35 5.86
CA ASP A 122 9.90 4.75 6.64
C ASP A 122 10.23 3.73 7.73
N ASP A 123 11.44 3.73 8.27
CA ASP A 123 11.91 2.76 9.28
C ASP A 123 11.00 2.65 10.51
N SER A 124 10.20 3.66 10.78
CA SER A 124 9.29 3.74 11.92
C SER A 124 7.86 3.34 11.56
N TYR A 125 7.58 3.06 10.29
CA TYR A 125 6.22 2.86 9.74
C TYR A 125 5.27 4.04 10.04
N THR A 126 5.83 5.24 10.24
CA THR A 126 5.05 6.45 10.48
C THR A 126 4.64 7.14 9.18
N LYS A 127 5.32 6.81 8.08
CA LYS A 127 5.00 7.23 6.73
C LYS A 127 4.87 6.01 5.84
N ILE A 128 3.80 5.94 5.10
CA ILE A 128 3.54 4.85 4.14
C ILE A 128 3.09 5.47 2.83
N ALA A 129 3.61 4.98 1.73
CA ALA A 129 3.18 5.34 0.39
C ALA A 129 2.87 4.08 -0.42
N MET A 130 1.74 4.10 -1.10
CA MET A 130 1.24 3.00 -1.91
C MET A 130 0.80 3.51 -3.28
N PHE A 131 0.95 2.68 -4.28
CA PHE A 131 0.39 2.90 -5.61
C PHE A 131 -0.33 1.63 -6.06
N GLY A 132 -1.51 1.80 -6.62
CA GLY A 132 -2.27 0.70 -7.19
C GLY A 132 -3.10 1.15 -8.38
N VAL A 133 -3.49 0.21 -9.23
CA VAL A 133 -4.33 0.44 -10.40
C VAL A 133 -5.66 -0.25 -10.22
N LEU A 134 -6.74 0.51 -10.25
CA LEU A 134 -8.10 0.00 -10.10
C LEU A 134 -8.53 -0.74 -11.38
N LYS A 135 -9.58 -1.55 -11.24
CA LYS A 135 -10.22 -2.20 -12.41
C LYS A 135 -10.73 -1.16 -13.40
N ASP A 136 -10.70 -1.54 -14.66
CA ASP A 136 -11.16 -0.70 -15.77
C ASP A 136 -12.57 -0.16 -15.52
N ASN A 137 -12.81 1.06 -16.01
CA ASN A 137 -14.08 1.76 -15.90
C ASN A 137 -14.57 1.98 -14.45
N THR A 138 -13.66 2.10 -13.50
CA THR A 138 -14.01 2.48 -12.12
C THR A 138 -14.58 3.89 -12.09
N ASP A 139 -15.79 4.04 -11.55
CA ASP A 139 -16.36 5.36 -11.23
C ASP A 139 -15.69 5.89 -9.94
N ILE A 140 -14.81 6.88 -10.10
CA ILE A 140 -14.00 7.43 -9.00
C ILE A 140 -14.89 7.99 -7.89
N LYS A 141 -15.99 8.67 -8.24
CA LYS A 141 -16.88 9.25 -7.24
C LYS A 141 -17.53 8.17 -6.38
N SER A 142 -18.13 7.16 -7.01
CA SER A 142 -18.73 6.03 -6.29
C SER A 142 -17.70 5.29 -5.45
N TYR A 143 -16.48 5.13 -5.96
CA TYR A 143 -15.39 4.48 -5.23
C TYR A 143 -15.01 5.28 -3.98
N ILE A 144 -14.88 6.60 -4.07
CA ILE A 144 -14.61 7.48 -2.93
C ILE A 144 -15.75 7.40 -1.91
N ASP A 145 -17.01 7.49 -2.35
CA ASP A 145 -18.19 7.45 -1.48
C ASP A 145 -18.25 6.10 -0.69
N ASP A 146 -17.98 4.98 -1.37
CA ASP A 146 -17.92 3.64 -0.75
C ASP A 146 -16.75 3.54 0.26
N ASN A 147 -15.60 4.15 -0.04
CA ASN A 147 -14.45 4.18 0.86
C ASN A 147 -14.75 5.02 2.10
N ILE A 148 -15.37 6.19 1.95
CA ILE A 148 -15.79 7.03 3.08
C ILE A 148 -16.72 6.25 4.01
N ALA A 149 -17.72 5.57 3.45
CA ALA A 149 -18.66 4.77 4.22
C ALA A 149 -17.95 3.63 4.97
N THR A 150 -16.99 2.99 4.33
CA THR A 150 -16.22 1.89 4.93
C THR A 150 -15.30 2.39 6.04
N ILE A 151 -14.55 3.50 5.82
CA ILE A 151 -13.67 4.08 6.85
C ILE A 151 -14.48 4.42 8.11
N LYS A 152 -15.64 5.05 7.96
CA LYS A 152 -16.51 5.38 9.09
C LYS A 152 -16.99 4.13 9.82
N LYS A 153 -17.43 3.12 9.08
CA LYS A 153 -17.93 1.87 9.64
C LYS A 153 -16.84 1.09 10.38
N ASP A 154 -15.67 0.93 9.76
CA ASP A 154 -14.59 0.13 10.33
C ASP A 154 -13.96 0.80 11.56
N ASN A 155 -14.19 2.10 11.75
CA ASN A 155 -13.67 2.90 12.86
C ASN A 155 -14.76 3.43 13.81
N GLU A 156 -16.00 2.93 13.73
CA GLU A 156 -17.10 3.40 14.61
C GLU A 156 -16.77 3.31 16.11
N GLY A 157 -15.92 2.37 16.50
CA GLY A 157 -15.49 2.15 17.89
C GLY A 157 -14.66 3.27 18.51
N ILE A 158 -14.04 4.15 17.71
CA ILE A 158 -13.27 5.30 18.25
C ILE A 158 -14.14 6.55 18.46
N GLY A 159 -15.40 6.52 18.09
CA GLY A 159 -16.37 7.60 18.20
C GLY A 159 -16.34 8.61 17.05
N GLU A 160 -17.51 9.08 16.65
CA GLU A 160 -17.69 9.93 15.45
C GLU A 160 -16.85 11.22 15.47
N ASN A 161 -16.64 11.84 16.64
CA ASN A 161 -15.85 13.08 16.77
C ASN A 161 -14.36 12.87 16.48
N ASN A 162 -13.91 11.62 16.49
CA ASN A 162 -12.52 11.23 16.24
C ASN A 162 -12.29 10.76 14.78
N ILE A 163 -13.34 10.80 13.96
CA ILE A 163 -13.29 10.38 12.56
C ILE A 163 -13.67 11.57 11.68
N LYS A 164 -12.71 12.07 10.92
CA LYS A 164 -12.97 13.07 9.87
C LYS A 164 -12.63 12.43 8.54
N VAL A 165 -13.60 12.34 7.64
CA VAL A 165 -13.39 11.78 6.30
C VAL A 165 -14.15 12.64 5.30
N GLU A 166 -13.45 13.09 4.26
CA GLU A 166 -14.02 13.98 3.25
C GLU A 166 -13.47 13.68 1.85
N SER A 167 -14.30 13.95 0.85
CA SER A 167 -13.91 14.01 -0.55
C SER A 167 -13.55 15.44 -0.93
N THR A 168 -12.42 15.64 -1.57
CA THR A 168 -11.92 16.96 -1.99
C THR A 168 -11.15 16.85 -3.30
N THR A 169 -10.45 17.90 -3.66
CA THR A 169 -9.54 17.95 -4.80
C THR A 169 -8.18 18.46 -4.34
N VAL A 170 -7.11 17.86 -4.84
CA VAL A 170 -5.73 18.26 -4.54
C VAL A 170 -4.97 18.55 -5.84
N LYS A 171 -4.01 19.47 -5.79
CA LYS A 171 -3.03 19.63 -6.86
C LYS A 171 -2.02 18.50 -6.77
N PHE A 172 -2.01 17.62 -7.77
CA PHE A 172 -1.09 16.51 -7.85
C PHE A 172 -0.45 16.46 -9.24
N LEU A 173 0.86 16.42 -9.31
CA LEU A 173 1.65 16.50 -10.56
C LEU A 173 1.28 17.68 -11.48
N GLY A 174 0.77 18.77 -10.88
CA GLY A 174 0.37 19.99 -11.59
C GLY A 174 -1.08 20.03 -12.06
N GLU A 175 -1.86 18.98 -11.84
CA GLU A 175 -3.27 18.88 -12.23
C GLU A 175 -4.19 18.77 -11.00
N ASP A 176 -5.46 19.11 -11.17
CA ASP A 176 -6.47 18.90 -10.14
C ASP A 176 -6.89 17.42 -10.15
N ALA A 177 -6.71 16.73 -9.03
CA ALA A 177 -7.04 15.33 -8.88
C ALA A 177 -8.08 15.12 -7.76
N PRO A 178 -9.12 14.29 -7.98
CA PRO A 178 -10.01 13.85 -6.92
C PRO A 178 -9.23 13.23 -5.77
N CYS A 179 -9.65 13.51 -4.54
CA CYS A 179 -8.93 13.10 -3.36
C CYS A 179 -9.90 12.72 -2.23
N LEU A 180 -9.56 11.68 -1.49
CA LEU A 180 -10.16 11.34 -0.21
C LEU A 180 -9.15 11.63 0.89
N ASN A 181 -9.56 12.40 1.88
CA ASN A 181 -8.80 12.63 3.10
C ASN A 181 -9.51 12.01 4.29
N ALA A 182 -8.75 11.31 5.14
CA ALA A 182 -9.23 10.82 6.41
C ALA A 182 -8.27 11.20 7.54
N GLN A 183 -8.85 11.57 8.68
CA GLN A 183 -8.15 11.81 9.92
C GLN A 183 -8.82 11.00 11.02
N LEU A 184 -8.06 10.13 11.66
CA LEU A 184 -8.53 9.24 12.72
C LEU A 184 -7.73 9.48 13.99
N THR A 185 -8.41 9.75 15.11
CA THR A 185 -7.76 9.97 16.39
C THR A 185 -8.13 8.85 17.36
N SER A 186 -7.14 8.12 17.85
CA SER A 186 -7.33 7.05 18.82
C SER A 186 -6.18 7.02 19.82
N GLY A 187 -6.48 6.87 21.11
CA GLY A 187 -5.46 6.83 22.15
C GLY A 187 -4.56 8.06 22.24
N GLY A 188 -5.04 9.23 21.80
CA GLY A 188 -4.26 10.47 21.76
C GLY A 188 -3.33 10.60 20.54
N VAL A 189 -3.33 9.63 19.64
CA VAL A 189 -2.58 9.68 18.38
C VAL A 189 -3.55 9.96 17.23
N THR A 190 -3.20 10.89 16.36
CA THR A 190 -3.93 11.17 15.13
C THR A 190 -3.18 10.58 13.94
N GLN A 191 -3.89 9.82 13.13
CA GLN A 191 -3.40 9.30 11.85
C GLN A 191 -4.08 10.03 10.71
N TYR A 192 -3.32 10.36 9.70
CA TYR A 192 -3.76 10.99 8.47
C TYR A 192 -3.63 10.00 7.32
N HIS A 193 -4.65 9.95 6.50
CA HIS A 193 -4.68 9.13 5.30
C HIS A 193 -5.21 9.95 4.13
N THR A 194 -4.53 9.86 3.00
CA THR A 194 -4.94 10.55 1.76
C THR A 194 -4.87 9.57 0.59
N GLN A 195 -5.94 9.52 -0.20
CA GLN A 195 -5.97 8.83 -1.49
C GLN A 195 -6.16 9.85 -2.61
N VAL A 196 -5.26 9.85 -3.58
CA VAL A 196 -5.34 10.67 -4.79
C VAL A 196 -5.65 9.77 -5.96
N PHE A 197 -6.60 10.16 -6.80
CA PHE A 197 -7.06 9.38 -7.95
C PHE A 197 -6.63 10.04 -9.24
N ILE A 198 -6.01 9.27 -10.13
CA ILE A 198 -5.55 9.72 -11.45
C ILE A 198 -6.20 8.87 -12.52
N LYS A 199 -6.76 9.51 -13.54
CA LYS A 199 -7.36 8.82 -14.67
C LYS A 199 -6.44 8.91 -15.89
N SER A 200 -6.24 7.77 -16.58
CA SER A 200 -5.63 7.69 -17.90
C SER A 200 -6.49 6.79 -18.78
N GLY A 201 -7.12 7.34 -19.79
CA GLY A 201 -8.08 6.59 -20.61
C GLY A 201 -9.21 5.99 -19.75
N ASP A 202 -9.35 4.67 -19.80
CA ASP A 202 -10.32 3.89 -19.00
C ASP A 202 -9.74 3.39 -17.67
N HIS A 203 -8.45 3.65 -17.44
CA HIS A 203 -7.72 3.20 -16.24
C HIS A 203 -7.73 4.27 -15.15
N VAL A 204 -7.73 3.84 -13.90
CA VAL A 204 -7.64 4.70 -12.72
C VAL A 204 -6.53 4.19 -11.81
N ALA A 205 -5.58 5.05 -11.49
CA ALA A 205 -4.60 4.79 -10.44
C ALA A 205 -5.03 5.43 -9.12
N VAL A 206 -4.65 4.79 -8.01
CA VAL A 206 -4.77 5.31 -6.66
C VAL A 206 -3.40 5.43 -6.05
N ILE A 207 -3.08 6.64 -5.58
CA ILE A 207 -1.94 6.90 -4.71
C ILE A 207 -2.50 7.05 -3.31
N ALA A 208 -2.11 6.15 -2.40
CA ALA A 208 -2.50 6.21 -1.01
C ALA A 208 -1.29 6.50 -0.13
N VAL A 209 -1.40 7.49 0.74
CA VAL A 209 -0.35 7.86 1.69
C VAL A 209 -0.90 7.94 3.10
N ASN A 210 -0.12 7.48 4.07
CA ASN A 210 -0.41 7.55 5.49
C ASN A 210 0.68 8.33 6.21
N GLY A 211 0.30 9.04 7.26
CA GLY A 211 1.22 9.81 8.09
C GLY A 211 0.66 10.12 9.47
N LEU A 212 1.49 10.64 10.36
CA LEU A 212 1.07 11.08 11.70
C LEU A 212 0.78 12.57 11.78
N ASP A 213 0.99 13.30 10.70
CA ASP A 213 0.69 14.72 10.55
C ASP A 213 0.49 15.10 9.08
N GLU A 214 -0.08 16.28 8.85
CA GLU A 214 -0.33 16.77 7.48
C GLU A 214 0.95 17.03 6.68
N GLN A 215 2.07 17.34 7.32
CA GLN A 215 3.33 17.57 6.64
C GLN A 215 3.87 16.25 6.08
N SER A 216 3.80 15.17 6.86
CA SER A 216 4.15 13.82 6.40
C SER A 216 3.35 13.39 5.17
N ILE A 217 2.05 13.73 5.10
CA ILE A 217 1.22 13.48 3.92
C ILE A 217 1.75 14.27 2.70
N LYS A 218 2.03 15.56 2.88
CA LYS A 218 2.55 16.42 1.81
C LYS A 218 3.92 15.94 1.31
N ASP A 219 4.79 15.56 2.23
CA ASP A 219 6.12 15.03 1.91
C ASP A 219 6.01 13.74 1.10
N CYS A 220 5.16 12.80 1.53
CA CYS A 220 4.94 11.54 0.79
C CYS A 220 4.35 11.78 -0.61
N LEU A 221 3.35 12.65 -0.73
CA LEU A 221 2.80 13.02 -2.05
C LEU A 221 3.85 13.72 -2.93
N GLY A 222 4.73 14.53 -2.34
CA GLY A 222 5.82 15.22 -3.04
C GLY A 222 6.91 14.29 -3.59
N MET A 223 6.98 13.04 -3.14
CA MET A 223 7.90 12.02 -3.69
C MET A 223 7.47 11.48 -5.05
N PHE A 224 6.19 11.64 -5.38
CA PHE A 224 5.68 11.32 -6.70
C PHE A 224 5.98 12.47 -7.67
N THR A 225 6.61 12.14 -8.79
CA THR A 225 6.98 13.07 -9.85
C THR A 225 6.52 12.55 -11.19
N LYS A 226 6.57 13.39 -12.23
CA LYS A 226 6.36 12.91 -13.60
C LYS A 226 7.54 12.04 -14.02
N ALA A 227 7.26 10.93 -14.71
CA ALA A 227 8.28 10.03 -15.25
C ALA A 227 8.97 10.62 -16.49
N LYS A 228 8.27 11.48 -17.24
CA LYS A 228 8.71 12.13 -18.50
C LYS A 228 8.44 13.62 -18.46
#